data_b555c5f8909092ddda3c4fc3f22a67ee
#
_entry.id   b555c5f8909092ddda3c4fc3f22a67ee
#
_cell.length_a   1.000
_cell.length_b   1.000
_cell.length_c   1.000
_cell.angle_alpha   90.00
_cell.angle_beta   90.00
_cell.angle_gamma   90.00
#
_symmetry.space_group_name_H-M   'P 1'
#
loop_
_entity.id
_entity.type
_entity.pdbx_description
1 polymer ?
#
loop_
_entity_poly.entity_id
_entity_poly.type
_entity_poly.pdbx_seq_one_letter_code
_entity_poly.pdbx_strand_id
1 'polypeptide(L)'
;MRFGLYYFSGCGNTAWVTQKTIEALTRRGHEVVFWHNLEQTMPGELPKTDIDLFLAPIYFAGIPSFVVDKIKALPITGDKKAVFWTVAGQFSGVGRRFGAFMLKDRGYDVLTTYLVRMPDTFLPLAISQISDEEKGTIYQKALQQIEAGLDTIETNTFETESKVSAAFASLLYFPYLYYIRYVMASCFVSTSACIHCGKCERDCPCQVIHLSNGRPFWHKGCTGCFRCVNTCPVAAIDLSGWGVGFGGAGAVIGWLFAWLYLGFLGSILSFIMQGIAFLAGFWAGTFLFQKIYLLLPIEKALLMRGKKRVFVADEEK
;
A
#
# COMPACT_ATOMS: atom_id res chain seq x y z
N MET A 1 -13.46 27.36 3.08
CA MET A 1 -13.12 26.37 4.11
C MET A 1 -11.61 26.24 4.22
N ARG A 2 -11.10 25.83 5.39
CA ARG A 2 -9.69 25.61 5.68
C ARG A 2 -9.39 24.13 5.68
N PHE A 3 -8.48 23.67 4.83
CA PHE A 3 -8.12 22.26 4.67
C PHE A 3 -6.73 21.95 5.19
N GLY A 4 -6.59 20.79 5.85
CA GLY A 4 -5.32 20.13 6.11
C GLY A 4 -5.23 18.84 5.31
N LEU A 5 -4.12 18.59 4.66
CA LEU A 5 -3.94 17.37 3.86
C LEU A 5 -2.90 16.47 4.50
N TYR A 6 -3.21 15.18 4.58
CA TYR A 6 -2.28 14.12 4.99
C TYR A 6 -2.17 13.11 3.87
N TYR A 7 -0.96 12.79 3.43
CA TYR A 7 -0.82 11.84 2.35
C TYR A 7 0.37 10.90 2.54
N PHE A 8 0.28 9.74 1.90
CA PHE A 8 1.39 8.83 1.68
C PHE A 8 1.43 8.40 0.22
N SER A 9 2.62 8.40 -0.38
CA SER A 9 2.80 8.03 -1.78
C SER A 9 4.01 7.11 -1.96
N GLY A 10 3.79 5.84 -2.29
CA GLY A 10 4.88 4.90 -2.55
C GLY A 10 5.65 5.23 -3.82
N CYS A 11 4.95 5.45 -4.93
CA CYS A 11 5.53 5.61 -6.26
C CYS A 11 5.09 6.90 -7.00
N GLY A 12 4.70 7.95 -6.28
CA GLY A 12 4.38 9.25 -6.86
C GLY A 12 2.89 9.50 -7.14
N ASN A 13 2.08 8.50 -7.49
CA ASN A 13 0.66 8.71 -7.88
C ASN A 13 -0.15 9.48 -6.84
N THR A 14 -0.08 9.10 -5.57
CA THR A 14 -0.84 9.80 -4.51
C THR A 14 -0.29 11.21 -4.27
N ALA A 15 1.03 11.43 -4.38
CA ALA A 15 1.62 12.75 -4.29
C ALA A 15 1.10 13.66 -5.41
N TRP A 16 1.03 13.17 -6.65
CA TRP A 16 0.46 13.89 -7.78
C TRP A 16 -1.02 14.23 -7.53
N VAL A 17 -1.84 13.27 -7.07
CA VAL A 17 -3.25 13.52 -6.73
C VAL A 17 -3.35 14.59 -5.63
N THR A 18 -2.50 14.51 -4.60
CA THR A 18 -2.46 15.51 -3.51
C THR A 18 -2.15 16.89 -4.05
N GLN A 19 -1.14 17.03 -4.90
CA GLN A 19 -0.75 18.31 -5.50
C GLN A 19 -1.90 18.88 -6.34
N LYS A 20 -2.53 18.06 -7.20
CA LYS A 20 -3.67 18.50 -8.02
C LYS A 20 -4.91 18.85 -7.18
N THR A 21 -5.09 18.19 -6.05
CA THR A 21 -6.16 18.53 -5.08
C THR A 21 -5.88 19.87 -4.42
N ILE A 22 -4.63 20.17 -4.04
CA ILE A 22 -4.23 21.48 -3.49
C ILE A 22 -4.50 22.60 -4.51
N GLU A 23 -4.09 22.40 -5.77
CA GLU A 23 -4.33 23.35 -6.86
C GLU A 23 -5.84 23.59 -7.06
N ALA A 24 -6.65 22.54 -7.07
CA ALA A 24 -8.10 22.63 -7.24
C ALA A 24 -8.78 23.35 -6.05
N LEU A 25 -8.41 23.03 -4.81
CA LEU A 25 -8.91 23.69 -3.61
C LEU A 25 -8.60 25.20 -3.64
N THR A 26 -7.35 25.55 -3.96
CA THR A 26 -6.91 26.96 -4.06
C THR A 26 -7.67 27.71 -5.16
N ARG A 27 -7.85 27.11 -6.33
CA ARG A 27 -8.61 27.69 -7.45
C ARG A 27 -10.09 27.93 -7.09
N ARG A 28 -10.67 27.09 -6.23
CA ARG A 28 -12.04 27.22 -5.70
C ARG A 28 -12.16 28.20 -4.55
N GLY A 29 -11.08 28.91 -4.16
CA GLY A 29 -11.06 29.88 -3.08
C GLY A 29 -11.03 29.28 -1.67
N HIS A 30 -10.63 28.01 -1.55
CA HIS A 30 -10.37 27.40 -0.24
C HIS A 30 -8.94 27.65 0.20
N GLU A 31 -8.70 27.65 1.52
CA GLU A 31 -7.38 27.77 2.12
C GLU A 31 -6.81 26.40 2.43
N VAL A 32 -5.68 26.04 1.82
CA VAL A 32 -4.90 24.87 2.23
C VAL A 32 -3.89 25.33 3.28
N VAL A 33 -4.18 25.05 4.54
CA VAL A 33 -3.41 25.54 5.70
C VAL A 33 -2.09 24.79 5.83
N PHE A 34 -2.11 23.48 5.56
CA PHE A 34 -0.92 22.64 5.51
C PHE A 34 -1.16 21.40 4.65
N TRP A 35 -0.07 20.80 4.20
CA TRP A 35 -0.04 19.41 3.69
C TRP A 35 1.15 18.68 4.28
N HIS A 36 0.94 17.44 4.70
CA HIS A 36 1.91 16.66 5.43
C HIS A 36 2.08 15.28 4.79
N ASN A 37 3.32 14.96 4.38
CA ASN A 37 3.68 13.61 3.98
C ASN A 37 3.86 12.74 5.23
N LEU A 38 3.08 11.68 5.36
CA LEU A 38 3.10 10.76 6.50
C LEU A 38 4.44 10.04 6.70
N GLU A 39 5.36 10.12 5.73
CA GLU A 39 6.75 9.64 5.89
C GLU A 39 7.55 10.52 6.85
N GLN A 40 7.21 11.78 6.95
CA GLN A 40 7.85 12.73 7.83
C GLN A 40 7.36 12.57 9.28
N THR A 41 8.11 13.14 10.22
CA THR A 41 7.67 13.24 11.61
C THR A 41 6.50 14.22 11.69
N MET A 42 5.44 13.81 12.40
CA MET A 42 4.30 14.71 12.62
C MET A 42 4.74 15.97 13.38
N PRO A 43 4.31 17.16 12.94
CA PRO A 43 4.51 18.39 13.70
C PRO A 43 3.84 18.30 15.07
N GLY A 44 4.43 18.93 16.08
CA GLY A 44 3.87 18.92 17.45
C GLY A 44 2.50 19.60 17.54
N GLU A 45 2.34 20.71 16.83
CA GLU A 45 1.07 21.42 16.70
C GLU A 45 0.68 21.58 15.24
N LEU A 46 -0.56 21.29 14.92
CA LEU A 46 -1.13 21.47 13.59
C LEU A 46 -2.09 22.66 13.60
N PRO A 47 -2.09 23.48 12.53
CA PRO A 47 -3.07 24.54 12.39
C PRO A 47 -4.50 24.02 12.45
N LYS A 48 -5.43 24.85 12.95
CA LYS A 48 -6.86 24.53 12.93
C LYS A 48 -7.36 24.48 11.50
N THR A 49 -8.13 23.46 11.19
CA THR A 49 -8.75 23.20 9.89
C THR A 49 -10.23 22.93 10.06
N ASP A 50 -11.02 23.19 9.02
CA ASP A 50 -12.44 22.83 8.98
C ASP A 50 -12.59 21.34 8.59
N ILE A 51 -11.73 20.87 7.67
CA ILE A 51 -11.74 19.50 7.16
C ILE A 51 -10.30 19.01 7.00
N ASP A 52 -10.02 17.80 7.48
CA ASP A 52 -8.79 17.08 7.19
C ASP A 52 -9.01 16.08 6.05
N LEU A 53 -8.22 16.19 4.98
CA LEU A 53 -8.26 15.28 3.84
C LEU A 53 -7.08 14.30 3.91
N PHE A 54 -7.39 13.02 4.05
CA PHE A 54 -6.41 11.94 4.05
C PHE A 54 -6.36 11.27 2.68
N LEU A 55 -5.15 11.15 2.09
CA LEU A 55 -4.93 10.50 0.80
C LEU A 55 -3.97 9.34 0.96
N ALA A 56 -4.41 8.14 0.60
CA ALA A 56 -3.58 6.94 0.68
C ALA A 56 -3.71 6.08 -0.57
N PRO A 57 -2.63 5.42 -1.02
CA PRO A 57 -2.73 4.46 -2.11
C PRO A 57 -3.42 3.18 -1.62
N ILE A 58 -3.93 2.41 -2.58
CA ILE A 58 -4.34 1.02 -2.36
C ILE A 58 -3.26 0.11 -2.93
N TYR A 59 -2.72 -0.79 -2.09
CA TYR A 59 -1.82 -1.85 -2.49
C TYR A 59 -2.52 -3.19 -2.28
N PHE A 60 -2.60 -4.00 -3.33
CA PHE A 60 -3.28 -5.30 -3.39
C PHE A 60 -4.80 -5.28 -3.11
N ALA A 61 -5.31 -4.71 -2.12
CA ALA A 61 -6.75 -4.56 -1.82
C ALA A 61 -6.96 -3.71 -0.57
N GLY A 62 -5.88 -3.16 0.01
CA GLY A 62 -5.94 -2.43 1.25
C GLY A 62 -5.04 -1.20 1.28
N ILE A 63 -5.22 -0.37 2.30
CA ILE A 63 -4.29 0.74 2.56
C ILE A 63 -2.96 0.18 3.11
N PRO A 64 -1.82 0.83 2.84
CA PRO A 64 -0.52 0.37 3.32
C PRO A 64 -0.48 0.23 4.85
N SER A 65 0.20 -0.82 5.35
CA SER A 65 0.40 -1.01 6.79
C SER A 65 1.09 0.18 7.45
N PHE A 66 1.98 0.84 6.73
CA PHE A 66 2.62 2.09 7.13
C PHE A 66 1.61 3.20 7.43
N VAL A 67 0.61 3.39 6.55
CA VAL A 67 -0.45 4.40 6.75
C VAL A 67 -1.33 4.05 7.95
N VAL A 68 -1.64 2.76 8.15
CA VAL A 68 -2.37 2.29 9.34
C VAL A 68 -1.64 2.67 10.62
N ASP A 69 -0.34 2.43 10.68
CA ASP A 69 0.47 2.75 11.86
C ASP A 69 0.51 4.27 12.10
N LYS A 70 0.61 5.08 11.05
CA LYS A 70 0.58 6.55 11.16
C LYS A 70 -0.78 7.07 11.61
N ILE A 71 -1.89 6.54 11.09
CA ILE A 71 -3.24 6.90 11.56
C ILE A 71 -3.43 6.52 13.04
N LYS A 72 -2.97 5.33 13.46
CA LYS A 72 -3.01 4.91 14.87
C LYS A 72 -2.23 5.82 15.80
N ALA A 73 -1.17 6.42 15.32
CA ALA A 73 -0.33 7.36 16.07
C ALA A 73 -0.91 8.78 16.15
N LEU A 74 -1.96 9.11 15.38
CA LEU A 74 -2.61 10.40 15.48
C LEU A 74 -3.26 10.58 16.87
N PRO A 75 -3.29 11.81 17.41
CA PRO A 75 -4.02 12.10 18.63
C PRO A 75 -5.52 11.81 18.43
N ILE A 76 -6.22 11.48 19.51
CA ILE A 76 -7.68 11.36 19.49
C ILE A 76 -8.26 12.77 19.35
N THR A 77 -9.13 12.94 18.35
CA THR A 77 -9.82 14.21 18.10
C THR A 77 -11.25 14.16 18.65
N GLY A 78 -11.84 15.32 18.91
CA GLY A 78 -13.27 15.43 19.27
C GLY A 78 -14.05 15.87 18.04
N ASP A 79 -14.63 14.93 17.28
CA ASP A 79 -15.54 15.17 16.15
C ASP A 79 -14.97 16.08 15.03
N LYS A 80 -13.64 16.07 14.84
CA LYS A 80 -13.01 16.79 13.75
C LYS A 80 -13.43 16.17 12.42
N LYS A 81 -13.89 16.98 11.48
CA LYS A 81 -14.33 16.49 10.17
C LYS A 81 -13.16 15.98 9.34
N ALA A 82 -13.34 14.83 8.72
CA ALA A 82 -12.36 14.26 7.81
C ALA A 82 -12.98 13.65 6.56
N VAL A 83 -12.18 13.56 5.51
CA VAL A 83 -12.49 12.84 4.27
C VAL A 83 -11.33 11.90 3.98
N PHE A 84 -11.62 10.68 3.55
CA PHE A 84 -10.60 9.70 3.22
C PHE A 84 -10.61 9.36 1.74
N TRP A 85 -9.62 9.81 1.00
CA TRP A 85 -9.46 9.51 -0.40
C TRP A 85 -8.44 8.40 -0.62
N THR A 86 -8.77 7.48 -1.51
CA THR A 86 -7.87 6.42 -1.93
C THR A 86 -7.44 6.62 -3.38
N VAL A 87 -6.18 6.28 -3.65
CA VAL A 87 -5.60 6.32 -4.98
C VAL A 87 -5.26 4.89 -5.41
N ALA A 88 -5.87 4.41 -6.48
CA ALA A 88 -5.71 3.04 -6.93
C ALA A 88 -5.76 2.92 -8.45
N GLY A 89 -5.28 1.81 -8.99
CA GLY A 89 -5.49 1.40 -10.36
C GLY A 89 -6.95 0.96 -10.57
N GLN A 90 -7.15 -0.28 -11.02
CA GLN A 90 -8.48 -0.78 -11.33
C GLN A 90 -9.29 -1.22 -10.11
N PHE A 91 -8.63 -1.71 -9.07
CA PHE A 91 -9.26 -2.34 -7.91
C PHE A 91 -8.98 -1.56 -6.62
N SER A 92 -10.05 -1.16 -5.90
CA SER A 92 -9.95 -0.42 -4.63
C SER A 92 -10.06 -1.31 -3.38
N GLY A 93 -10.49 -2.55 -3.53
CA GLY A 93 -10.65 -3.50 -2.42
C GLY A 93 -11.46 -2.94 -1.25
N VAL A 94 -11.09 -3.38 -0.05
CA VAL A 94 -11.71 -2.95 1.21
C VAL A 94 -11.00 -1.75 1.85
N GLY A 95 -9.87 -1.31 1.28
CA GLY A 95 -8.99 -0.31 1.90
C GLY A 95 -9.65 1.03 2.16
N ARG A 96 -10.52 1.49 1.26
CA ARG A 96 -11.27 2.74 1.41
C ARG A 96 -12.09 2.75 2.71
N ARG A 97 -12.91 1.72 2.92
CA ARG A 97 -13.76 1.58 4.11
C ARG A 97 -12.96 1.39 5.38
N PHE A 98 -11.88 0.62 5.28
CA PHE A 98 -11.00 0.41 6.42
C PHE A 98 -10.28 1.69 6.84
N GLY A 99 -9.82 2.52 5.90
CA GLY A 99 -9.23 3.83 6.20
C GLY A 99 -10.20 4.76 6.94
N ALA A 100 -11.45 4.83 6.48
CA ALA A 100 -12.51 5.59 7.16
C ALA A 100 -12.77 5.06 8.58
N PHE A 101 -12.84 3.73 8.74
CA PHE A 101 -12.99 3.10 10.05
C PHE A 101 -11.86 3.49 11.01
N MET A 102 -10.61 3.45 10.54
CA MET A 102 -9.44 3.82 11.34
C MET A 102 -9.48 5.29 11.80
N LEU A 103 -9.93 6.21 10.94
CA LEU A 103 -10.08 7.62 11.32
C LEU A 103 -11.20 7.81 12.35
N LYS A 104 -12.33 7.09 12.20
CA LYS A 104 -13.42 7.10 13.20
C LYS A 104 -12.95 6.61 14.57
N ASP A 105 -12.09 5.59 14.61
CA ASP A 105 -11.45 5.09 15.85
C ASP A 105 -10.54 6.16 16.50
N ARG A 106 -10.07 7.14 15.74
CA ARG A 106 -9.33 8.31 16.24
C ARG A 106 -10.19 9.52 16.54
N GLY A 107 -11.52 9.37 16.54
CA GLY A 107 -12.49 10.43 16.89
C GLY A 107 -12.79 11.40 15.76
N TYR A 108 -12.44 11.07 14.50
CA TYR A 108 -12.85 11.89 13.36
C TYR A 108 -14.30 11.60 12.96
N ASP A 109 -15.04 12.67 12.64
CA ASP A 109 -16.28 12.59 11.88
C ASP A 109 -15.93 12.43 10.39
N VAL A 110 -15.93 11.19 9.90
CA VAL A 110 -15.58 10.89 8.50
C VAL A 110 -16.82 11.12 7.64
N LEU A 111 -16.82 12.21 6.89
CA LEU A 111 -17.92 12.66 6.06
C LEU A 111 -18.15 11.73 4.86
N THR A 112 -17.08 11.41 4.15
CA THR A 112 -17.14 10.54 2.96
C THR A 112 -15.80 9.89 2.68
N THR A 113 -15.83 8.89 1.78
CA THR A 113 -14.65 8.29 1.19
C THR A 113 -14.73 8.39 -0.33
N TYR A 114 -13.61 8.59 -0.99
CA TYR A 114 -13.56 8.74 -2.43
C TYR A 114 -12.43 7.94 -3.06
N LEU A 115 -12.55 7.61 -4.35
CA LEU A 115 -11.53 6.89 -5.10
C LEU A 115 -11.10 7.72 -6.31
N VAL A 116 -9.81 8.00 -6.39
CA VAL A 116 -9.17 8.57 -7.59
C VAL A 116 -8.39 7.46 -8.29
N ARG A 117 -8.67 7.24 -9.57
CA ARG A 117 -8.01 6.21 -10.37
C ARG A 117 -6.75 6.76 -11.01
N MET A 118 -5.64 6.02 -10.83
CA MET A 118 -4.32 6.36 -11.36
C MET A 118 -3.71 5.13 -12.03
N PRO A 119 -2.66 5.29 -12.85
CA PRO A 119 -1.95 4.16 -13.43
C PRO A 119 -1.46 3.19 -12.37
N ASP A 120 -1.54 1.89 -12.64
CA ASP A 120 -1.06 0.87 -11.71
C ASP A 120 0.47 0.87 -11.66
N THR A 121 1.05 0.78 -10.48
CA THR A 121 2.50 0.70 -10.23
C THR A 121 2.97 -0.70 -9.84
N PHE A 122 2.10 -1.70 -9.88
CA PHE A 122 2.41 -3.09 -9.59
C PHE A 122 3.02 -3.79 -10.81
N LEU A 123 4.34 -3.79 -10.90
CA LEU A 123 5.11 -4.31 -12.05
C LEU A 123 5.05 -5.82 -12.31
N PRO A 124 4.98 -6.71 -11.28
CA PRO A 124 5.22 -8.14 -11.50
C PRO A 124 4.23 -8.84 -12.40
N LEU A 125 3.01 -8.35 -12.54
CA LEU A 125 1.97 -9.03 -13.31
C LEU A 125 1.83 -8.53 -14.76
N ALA A 126 2.75 -7.70 -15.26
CA ALA A 126 2.71 -7.14 -16.63
C ALA A 126 1.39 -6.44 -17.04
N ILE A 127 0.44 -6.35 -16.10
CA ILE A 127 -0.89 -5.74 -16.29
C ILE A 127 -0.78 -4.23 -16.49
N SER A 128 0.35 -3.66 -16.10
CA SER A 128 0.59 -2.22 -16.05
C SER A 128 1.33 -1.66 -17.27
N GLN A 129 1.45 -2.42 -18.35
CA GLN A 129 2.03 -1.91 -19.59
C GLN A 129 0.96 -1.14 -20.38
N ILE A 130 0.65 0.05 -19.92
CA ILE A 130 -0.23 0.98 -20.62
C ILE A 130 0.59 1.91 -21.51
N SER A 131 0.02 2.28 -22.66
CA SER A 131 0.62 3.26 -23.57
C SER A 131 0.67 4.65 -22.93
N ASP A 132 1.49 5.54 -23.47
CA ASP A 132 1.55 6.92 -22.97
C ASP A 132 0.24 7.68 -23.22
N GLU A 133 -0.49 7.32 -24.29
CA GLU A 133 -1.82 7.84 -24.58
C GLU A 133 -2.85 7.39 -23.53
N GLU A 134 -2.84 6.10 -23.16
CA GLU A 134 -3.71 5.56 -22.12
C GLU A 134 -3.39 6.20 -20.75
N LYS A 135 -2.10 6.42 -20.44
CA LYS A 135 -1.70 7.17 -19.24
C LYS A 135 -2.30 8.57 -19.25
N GLY A 136 -2.13 9.31 -20.36
CA GLY A 136 -2.70 10.65 -20.51
C GLY A 136 -4.21 10.66 -20.25
N THR A 137 -4.93 9.69 -20.79
CA THR A 137 -6.38 9.53 -20.57
C THR A 137 -6.70 9.28 -19.09
N ILE A 138 -5.90 8.45 -18.38
CA ILE A 138 -6.10 8.19 -16.96
C ILE A 138 -5.87 9.46 -16.13
N TYR A 139 -4.81 10.24 -16.43
CA TYR A 139 -4.54 11.50 -15.74
C TYR A 139 -5.67 12.52 -15.95
N GLN A 140 -6.21 12.66 -17.16
CA GLN A 140 -7.35 13.54 -17.41
C GLN A 140 -8.60 13.11 -16.62
N LYS A 141 -8.89 11.81 -16.59
CA LYS A 141 -9.99 11.28 -15.77
C LYS A 141 -9.74 11.50 -14.28
N ALA A 142 -8.49 11.39 -13.81
CA ALA A 142 -8.13 11.65 -12.42
C ALA A 142 -8.41 13.11 -12.03
N LEU A 143 -8.11 14.09 -12.90
CA LEU A 143 -8.48 15.50 -12.69
C LEU A 143 -9.99 15.67 -12.54
N GLN A 144 -10.79 15.05 -13.42
CA GLN A 144 -12.25 15.09 -13.32
C GLN A 144 -12.76 14.46 -12.01
N GLN A 145 -12.14 13.37 -11.57
CA GLN A 145 -12.49 12.71 -10.32
C GLN A 145 -12.12 13.57 -9.10
N ILE A 146 -11.00 14.30 -9.14
CA ILE A 146 -10.63 15.25 -8.08
C ILE A 146 -11.70 16.34 -7.98
N GLU A 147 -12.10 16.95 -9.10
CA GLU A 147 -13.14 17.98 -9.11
C GLU A 147 -14.47 17.44 -8.57
N ALA A 148 -14.93 16.29 -9.04
CA ALA A 148 -16.16 15.66 -8.56
C ALA A 148 -16.08 15.29 -7.06
N GLY A 149 -14.93 14.84 -6.58
CA GLY A 149 -14.73 14.57 -5.15
C GLY A 149 -14.81 15.84 -4.30
N LEU A 150 -14.30 16.97 -4.80
CA LEU A 150 -14.42 18.27 -4.13
C LEU A 150 -15.88 18.78 -4.16
N ASP A 151 -16.61 18.58 -5.27
CA ASP A 151 -18.03 18.92 -5.36
C ASP A 151 -18.86 18.21 -4.26
N THR A 152 -18.57 16.92 -3.99
CA THR A 152 -19.26 16.19 -2.92
C THR A 152 -18.99 16.78 -1.53
N ILE A 153 -17.80 17.33 -1.30
CA ILE A 153 -17.44 17.97 -0.04
C ILE A 153 -18.18 19.33 0.10
N GLU A 154 -18.20 20.13 -0.96
CA GLU A 154 -18.82 21.45 -0.97
C GLU A 154 -20.35 21.39 -0.88
N THR A 155 -20.98 20.45 -1.58
CA THR A 155 -22.44 20.26 -1.58
C THR A 155 -22.96 19.46 -0.39
N ASN A 156 -22.05 18.92 0.43
CA ASN A 156 -22.38 18.04 1.56
C ASN A 156 -23.22 16.81 1.14
N THR A 157 -23.02 16.32 -0.09
CA THR A 157 -23.74 15.18 -0.66
C THR A 157 -22.93 13.90 -0.45
N PHE A 158 -23.01 13.32 0.74
CA PHE A 158 -22.22 12.16 1.11
C PHE A 158 -23.03 10.86 0.94
N GLU A 159 -22.42 9.86 0.30
CA GLU A 159 -22.93 8.49 0.36
C GLU A 159 -22.63 7.88 1.73
N THR A 160 -23.67 7.52 2.47
CA THR A 160 -23.53 6.83 3.75
C THR A 160 -23.06 5.39 3.55
N GLU A 161 -21.87 5.07 4.02
CA GLU A 161 -21.39 3.68 4.02
C GLU A 161 -22.06 2.88 5.16
N SER A 162 -22.53 1.65 4.84
CA SER A 162 -23.20 0.80 5.84
C SER A 162 -22.20 0.31 6.91
N LYS A 163 -22.61 0.27 8.18
CA LYS A 163 -21.81 -0.20 9.32
C LYS A 163 -21.39 -1.68 9.16
N VAL A 164 -22.25 -2.51 8.58
CA VAL A 164 -21.99 -3.94 8.34
C VAL A 164 -20.82 -4.12 7.37
N SER A 165 -20.71 -3.28 6.36
CA SER A 165 -19.63 -3.34 5.38
C SER A 165 -18.27 -2.98 5.98
N ALA A 166 -18.22 -2.10 6.98
CA ALA A 166 -16.98 -1.70 7.66
C ALA A 166 -16.41 -2.85 8.53
N ALA A 167 -17.26 -3.54 9.29
CA ALA A 167 -16.85 -4.70 10.10
C ALA A 167 -16.35 -5.86 9.22
N PHE A 168 -17.04 -6.15 8.11
CA PHE A 168 -16.62 -7.17 7.15
C PHE A 168 -15.30 -6.80 6.45
N ALA A 169 -15.15 -5.52 6.07
CA ALA A 169 -13.90 -5.02 5.51
C ALA A 169 -12.73 -5.19 6.49
N SER A 170 -12.96 -4.93 7.79
CA SER A 170 -11.93 -5.11 8.82
C SER A 170 -11.52 -6.58 8.95
N LEU A 171 -12.47 -7.52 8.93
CA LEU A 171 -12.19 -8.96 9.03
C LEU A 171 -11.31 -9.44 7.86
N LEU A 172 -11.57 -8.98 6.64
CA LEU A 172 -10.76 -9.32 5.47
C LEU A 172 -9.40 -8.61 5.46
N TYR A 173 -9.32 -7.45 6.10
CA TYR A 173 -8.12 -6.64 6.08
C TYR A 173 -7.01 -7.17 7.01
N PHE A 174 -7.35 -7.83 8.12
CA PHE A 174 -6.33 -8.36 9.05
C PHE A 174 -5.40 -9.41 8.42
N PRO A 175 -5.89 -10.46 7.72
CA PRO A 175 -5.02 -11.41 7.02
C PRO A 175 -4.15 -10.71 5.97
N TYR A 176 -4.69 -9.71 5.25
CA TYR A 176 -3.95 -8.91 4.29
C TYR A 176 -2.80 -8.15 4.97
N LEU A 177 -3.05 -7.43 6.08
CA LEU A 177 -2.01 -6.71 6.82
C LEU A 177 -0.91 -7.65 7.29
N TYR A 178 -1.27 -8.82 7.81
CA TYR A 178 -0.31 -9.82 8.22
C TYR A 178 0.56 -10.27 7.05
N TYR A 179 -0.06 -10.64 5.92
CA TYR A 179 0.65 -11.06 4.73
C TYR A 179 1.63 -9.99 4.23
N ILE A 180 1.16 -8.76 4.04
CA ILE A 180 2.01 -7.68 3.54
C ILE A 180 3.16 -7.40 4.51
N ARG A 181 2.89 -7.29 5.80
CA ARG A 181 3.90 -6.90 6.79
C ARG A 181 4.98 -7.96 7.03
N TYR A 182 4.62 -9.23 6.98
CA TYR A 182 5.53 -10.31 7.39
C TYR A 182 6.02 -11.18 6.25
N VAL A 183 5.28 -11.26 5.15
CA VAL A 183 5.58 -12.17 4.04
C VAL A 183 6.12 -11.46 2.82
N MET A 184 5.53 -10.31 2.44
CA MET A 184 5.91 -9.61 1.20
C MET A 184 7.41 -9.27 1.15
N ALA A 185 8.01 -8.86 2.27
CA ALA A 185 9.43 -8.56 2.36
C ALA A 185 10.32 -9.72 1.88
N SER A 186 9.93 -10.95 2.21
CA SER A 186 10.69 -12.16 1.88
C SER A 186 10.66 -12.51 0.39
N CYS A 187 9.75 -11.91 -0.38
CA CYS A 187 9.63 -12.17 -1.80
C CYS A 187 10.51 -11.26 -2.67
N PHE A 188 11.03 -10.16 -2.12
CA PHE A 188 11.91 -9.25 -2.87
C PHE A 188 13.34 -9.79 -2.95
N VAL A 189 13.93 -9.61 -4.13
CA VAL A 189 15.31 -9.98 -4.42
C VAL A 189 15.99 -8.92 -5.28
N SER A 190 17.33 -8.88 -5.23
CA SER A 190 18.13 -8.15 -6.20
C SER A 190 18.95 -9.10 -7.07
N THR A 191 19.08 -8.76 -8.35
CA THR A 191 19.93 -9.51 -9.29
C THR A 191 21.39 -9.09 -9.19
N SER A 192 22.28 -9.83 -9.91
CA SER A 192 23.68 -9.47 -10.11
C SER A 192 23.90 -8.11 -10.78
N ALA A 193 22.85 -7.52 -11.40
CA ALA A 193 22.91 -6.17 -11.96
C ALA A 193 22.90 -5.06 -10.88
N CYS A 194 22.78 -5.40 -9.61
CA CYS A 194 22.81 -4.43 -8.51
C CYS A 194 24.18 -3.73 -8.44
N ILE A 195 24.19 -2.41 -8.49
CA ILE A 195 25.40 -1.57 -8.40
C ILE A 195 25.67 -1.07 -6.96
N HIS A 196 25.01 -1.63 -5.99
CA HIS A 196 25.18 -1.34 -4.56
C HIS A 196 25.03 0.13 -4.17
N CYS A 197 24.22 0.93 -4.89
CA CYS A 197 24.09 2.37 -4.70
C CYS A 197 23.34 2.78 -3.41
N GLY A 198 22.69 1.85 -2.71
CA GLY A 198 21.97 2.09 -1.45
C GLY A 198 20.65 2.88 -1.60
N LYS A 199 20.23 3.25 -2.82
CA LYS A 199 19.02 4.05 -3.03
C LYS A 199 17.77 3.38 -2.43
N CYS A 200 17.61 2.07 -2.60
CA CYS A 200 16.48 1.32 -2.05
C CYS A 200 16.41 1.35 -0.52
N GLU A 201 17.56 1.37 0.17
CA GLU A 201 17.65 1.49 1.63
C GLU A 201 17.27 2.90 2.08
N ARG A 202 17.88 3.94 1.49
CA ARG A 202 17.61 5.35 1.85
C ARG A 202 16.18 5.76 1.60
N ASP A 203 15.59 5.34 0.48
CA ASP A 203 14.27 5.79 0.04
C ASP A 203 13.13 4.91 0.59
N CYS A 204 13.43 3.90 1.42
CA CYS A 204 12.41 3.01 1.98
C CYS A 204 11.56 3.73 3.04
N PRO A 205 10.25 3.94 2.83
CA PRO A 205 9.42 4.65 3.80
C PRO A 205 9.28 3.90 5.13
N CYS A 206 9.43 2.58 5.10
CA CYS A 206 9.37 1.73 6.27
C CYS A 206 10.75 1.47 6.91
N GLN A 207 11.85 1.90 6.28
CA GLN A 207 13.23 1.69 6.74
C GLN A 207 13.55 0.21 7.02
N VAL A 208 13.00 -0.70 6.21
CA VAL A 208 13.16 -2.16 6.38
C VAL A 208 14.14 -2.79 5.39
N ILE A 209 14.83 -2.00 4.60
CA ILE A 209 15.83 -2.48 3.65
C ILE A 209 17.21 -2.12 4.19
N HIS A 210 18.08 -3.13 4.31
CA HIS A 210 19.48 -2.94 4.69
C HIS A 210 20.41 -3.66 3.73
N LEU A 211 21.57 -3.06 3.46
CA LEU A 211 22.57 -3.72 2.65
C LEU A 211 23.31 -4.78 3.47
N SER A 212 23.25 -6.04 3.02
CA SER A 212 24.02 -7.15 3.58
C SER A 212 24.92 -7.72 2.48
N ASN A 213 26.23 -7.73 2.73
CA ASN A 213 27.24 -8.14 1.72
C ASN A 213 27.08 -7.39 0.39
N GLY A 214 26.76 -6.09 0.44
CA GLY A 214 26.50 -5.25 -0.72
C GLY A 214 25.14 -5.46 -1.40
N ARG A 215 24.31 -6.41 -0.96
CA ARG A 215 22.99 -6.68 -1.54
C ARG A 215 21.88 -6.22 -0.62
N PRO A 216 20.79 -5.64 -1.16
CA PRO A 216 19.65 -5.25 -0.33
C PRO A 216 18.94 -6.49 0.25
N PHE A 217 18.64 -6.42 1.52
CA PHE A 217 17.90 -7.42 2.27
C PHE A 217 16.70 -6.75 2.90
N TRP A 218 15.50 -7.35 2.75
CA TRP A 218 14.25 -6.82 3.24
C TRP A 218 13.84 -7.47 4.55
N HIS A 219 13.72 -6.69 5.61
CA HIS A 219 13.20 -7.12 6.89
C HIS A 219 11.66 -7.04 6.93
N LYS A 220 11.06 -7.68 7.95
CA LYS A 220 9.62 -7.59 8.23
C LYS A 220 9.19 -6.12 8.42
N GLY A 221 7.95 -5.81 8.10
CA GLY A 221 7.41 -4.45 8.19
C GLY A 221 7.30 -3.75 6.84
N CYS A 222 7.63 -4.44 5.74
CA CYS A 222 7.41 -3.92 4.40
C CYS A 222 5.92 -3.61 4.17
N THR A 223 5.63 -2.46 3.57
CA THR A 223 4.25 -2.05 3.23
C THR A 223 3.85 -2.42 1.80
N GLY A 224 4.73 -3.06 1.02
CA GLY A 224 4.44 -3.48 -0.35
C GLY A 224 4.29 -2.32 -1.36
N CYS A 225 4.94 -1.19 -1.13
CA CYS A 225 4.80 0.01 -1.97
C CYS A 225 5.53 -0.07 -3.32
N PHE A 226 6.40 -1.03 -3.51
CA PHE A 226 7.23 -1.20 -4.73
C PHE A 226 8.12 0.01 -5.09
N ARG A 227 8.32 0.98 -4.20
CA ARG A 227 9.23 2.10 -4.45
C ARG A 227 10.63 1.60 -4.81
N CYS A 228 11.20 0.67 -4.04
CA CYS A 228 12.53 0.11 -4.30
C CYS A 228 12.65 -0.54 -5.69
N VAL A 229 11.58 -1.16 -6.20
CA VAL A 229 11.52 -1.74 -7.54
C VAL A 229 11.45 -0.65 -8.60
N ASN A 230 10.53 0.31 -8.43
CA ASN A 230 10.25 1.35 -9.42
C ASN A 230 11.38 2.39 -9.53
N THR A 231 12.07 2.70 -8.44
CA THR A 231 13.13 3.74 -8.42
C THR A 231 14.54 3.17 -8.58
N CYS A 232 14.71 1.85 -8.69
CA CYS A 232 16.03 1.25 -8.90
C CYS A 232 16.63 1.70 -10.24
N PRO A 233 17.79 2.41 -10.25
CA PRO A 233 18.36 3.00 -11.46
C PRO A 233 18.75 1.96 -12.52
N VAL A 234 19.13 0.77 -12.08
CA VAL A 234 19.54 -0.35 -12.95
C VAL A 234 18.50 -1.45 -13.02
N ALA A 235 17.31 -1.21 -12.45
CA ALA A 235 16.22 -2.17 -12.44
C ALA A 235 16.60 -3.56 -11.91
N ALA A 236 17.46 -3.61 -10.90
CA ALA A 236 17.98 -4.86 -10.34
C ALA A 236 17.04 -5.50 -9.30
N ILE A 237 15.99 -4.82 -8.83
CA ILE A 237 15.10 -5.30 -7.76
C ILE A 237 13.77 -5.75 -8.36
N ASP A 238 13.28 -6.91 -7.91
CA ASP A 238 11.94 -7.41 -8.27
C ASP A 238 11.45 -8.48 -7.28
N LEU A 239 10.23 -9.01 -7.52
CA LEU A 239 9.74 -10.20 -6.83
C LEU A 239 10.36 -11.46 -7.44
N SER A 240 10.76 -12.40 -6.61
CA SER A 240 11.25 -13.69 -7.03
C SER A 240 10.11 -14.70 -7.18
N GLY A 241 10.01 -15.31 -8.37
CA GLY A 241 9.12 -16.46 -8.59
C GLY A 241 9.48 -17.64 -7.68
N TRP A 242 10.76 -17.84 -7.38
CA TRP A 242 11.22 -18.84 -6.43
C TRP A 242 10.77 -18.54 -5.00
N GLY A 243 10.82 -17.27 -4.55
CA GLY A 243 10.32 -16.88 -3.23
C GLY A 243 8.84 -17.20 -3.07
N VAL A 244 8.05 -16.92 -4.10
CA VAL A 244 6.62 -17.27 -4.14
C VAL A 244 6.43 -18.79 -4.19
N GLY A 245 7.25 -19.52 -4.96
CA GLY A 245 7.24 -20.99 -5.07
C GLY A 245 7.56 -21.68 -3.75
N PHE A 246 8.62 -21.24 -3.05
CA PHE A 246 8.96 -21.74 -1.71
C PHE A 246 7.84 -21.47 -0.69
N GLY A 247 7.22 -20.27 -0.76
CA GLY A 247 6.06 -19.94 0.05
C GLY A 247 4.90 -20.90 -0.22
N GLY A 248 4.57 -21.10 -1.49
CA GLY A 248 3.52 -22.03 -1.92
C GLY A 248 3.76 -23.47 -1.46
N ALA A 249 4.99 -23.98 -1.65
CA ALA A 249 5.36 -25.30 -1.17
C ALA A 249 5.23 -25.44 0.35
N GLY A 250 5.71 -24.44 1.10
CA GLY A 250 5.57 -24.39 2.55
C GLY A 250 4.11 -24.36 2.99
N ALA A 251 3.25 -23.62 2.29
CA ALA A 251 1.82 -23.56 2.56
C ALA A 251 1.14 -24.93 2.37
N VAL A 252 1.45 -25.62 1.27
CA VAL A 252 0.93 -26.97 1.01
C VAL A 252 1.38 -27.96 2.08
N ILE A 253 2.66 -27.91 2.46
CA ILE A 253 3.21 -28.77 3.52
C ILE A 253 2.51 -28.47 4.85
N GLY A 254 2.34 -27.21 5.23
CA GLY A 254 1.66 -26.81 6.46
C GLY A 254 0.20 -27.26 6.47
N TRP A 255 -0.50 -27.11 5.34
CA TRP A 255 -1.88 -27.56 5.18
C TRP A 255 -2.01 -29.08 5.28
N LEU A 256 -1.14 -29.84 4.58
CA LEU A 256 -1.13 -31.31 4.63
C LEU A 256 -0.84 -31.81 6.04
N PHE A 257 0.11 -31.19 6.73
CA PHE A 257 0.40 -31.52 8.12
C PHE A 257 -0.82 -31.32 9.02
N ALA A 258 -1.47 -30.16 8.93
CA ALA A 258 -2.68 -29.90 9.70
C ALA A 258 -3.84 -30.82 9.33
N TRP A 259 -4.00 -31.19 8.05
CA TRP A 259 -5.01 -32.12 7.58
C TRP A 259 -4.77 -33.54 8.16
N LEU A 260 -3.54 -34.01 8.16
CA LEU A 260 -3.20 -35.35 8.71
C LEU A 260 -3.41 -35.42 10.21
N TYR A 261 -3.10 -34.38 10.97
CA TYR A 261 -3.17 -34.39 12.43
C TYR A 261 -4.47 -33.87 13.01
N LEU A 262 -5.19 -33.03 12.31
CA LEU A 262 -6.38 -32.33 12.78
C LEU A 262 -7.64 -32.62 11.93
N GLY A 263 -7.48 -33.27 10.78
CA GLY A 263 -8.58 -33.54 9.83
C GLY A 263 -9.69 -34.41 10.40
N PHE A 264 -9.38 -35.24 11.41
CA PHE A 264 -10.35 -36.08 12.09
C PHE A 264 -11.33 -35.30 13.01
N LEU A 265 -11.05 -34.06 13.32
CA LEU A 265 -11.89 -33.25 14.22
C LEU A 265 -13.20 -32.79 13.58
N GLY A 266 -13.39 -32.94 12.26
CA GLY A 266 -14.67 -32.76 11.53
C GLY A 266 -15.41 -31.43 11.81
N SER A 267 -14.74 -30.40 12.32
CA SER A 267 -15.33 -29.19 12.86
C SER A 267 -14.82 -27.93 12.17
N ILE A 268 -15.55 -26.81 12.34
CA ILE A 268 -15.11 -25.47 11.95
C ILE A 268 -13.71 -25.17 12.51
N LEU A 269 -13.39 -25.67 13.70
CA LEU A 269 -12.08 -25.51 14.34
C LEU A 269 -10.96 -26.16 13.50
N SER A 270 -11.18 -27.36 12.97
CA SER A 270 -10.21 -28.03 12.07
C SER A 270 -9.93 -27.19 10.84
N PHE A 271 -10.97 -26.63 10.21
CA PHE A 271 -10.81 -25.76 9.04
C PHE A 271 -10.00 -24.49 9.35
N ILE A 272 -10.28 -23.84 10.50
CA ILE A 272 -9.52 -22.68 10.96
C ILE A 272 -8.05 -23.03 11.19
N MET A 273 -7.77 -24.16 11.88
CA MET A 273 -6.41 -24.62 12.16
C MET A 273 -5.63 -24.95 10.88
N GLN A 274 -6.29 -25.56 9.88
CA GLN A 274 -5.69 -25.81 8.57
C GLN A 274 -5.33 -24.50 7.85
N GLY A 275 -6.21 -23.49 7.90
CA GLY A 275 -5.92 -22.15 7.37
C GLY A 275 -4.72 -21.49 8.05
N ILE A 276 -4.62 -21.57 9.37
CA ILE A 276 -3.47 -21.06 10.14
C ILE A 276 -2.19 -21.78 9.73
N ALA A 277 -2.22 -23.12 9.63
CA ALA A 277 -1.06 -23.91 9.25
C ALA A 277 -0.61 -23.63 7.80
N PHE A 278 -1.56 -23.40 6.89
CA PHE A 278 -1.26 -22.95 5.51
C PHE A 278 -0.50 -21.62 5.51
N LEU A 279 -0.99 -20.63 6.24
CA LEU A 279 -0.34 -19.31 6.33
C LEU A 279 1.03 -19.38 7.01
N ALA A 280 1.16 -20.17 8.08
CA ALA A 280 2.44 -20.38 8.77
C ALA A 280 3.46 -21.09 7.87
N GLY A 281 3.02 -22.10 7.13
CA GLY A 281 3.85 -22.82 6.17
C GLY A 281 4.33 -21.90 5.03
N PHE A 282 3.42 -21.07 4.49
CA PHE A 282 3.79 -20.09 3.47
C PHE A 282 4.88 -19.12 3.99
N TRP A 283 4.70 -18.59 5.19
CA TRP A 283 5.68 -17.72 5.82
C TRP A 283 7.03 -18.44 6.04
N ALA A 284 7.03 -19.68 6.54
CA ALA A 284 8.23 -20.45 6.77
C ALA A 284 8.99 -20.71 5.45
N GLY A 285 8.27 -21.05 4.38
CA GLY A 285 8.85 -21.26 3.04
C GLY A 285 9.51 -19.99 2.48
N THR A 286 8.83 -18.85 2.53
CA THR A 286 9.38 -17.57 2.08
C THR A 286 10.57 -17.13 2.94
N PHE A 287 10.53 -17.36 4.24
CA PHE A 287 11.63 -17.05 5.14
C PHE A 287 12.87 -17.92 4.85
N LEU A 288 12.67 -19.22 4.61
CA LEU A 288 13.75 -20.11 4.18
C LEU A 288 14.37 -19.65 2.87
N PHE A 289 13.55 -19.32 1.88
CA PHE A 289 14.05 -18.78 0.61
C PHE A 289 14.88 -17.50 0.83
N GLN A 290 14.44 -16.58 1.70
CA GLN A 290 15.18 -15.36 1.99
C GLN A 290 16.57 -15.63 2.58
N LYS A 291 16.74 -16.68 3.40
CA LYS A 291 18.04 -17.10 3.91
C LYS A 291 18.93 -17.66 2.81
N ILE A 292 18.35 -18.45 1.92
CA ILE A 292 19.09 -19.06 0.78
C ILE A 292 19.43 -18.01 -0.27
N TYR A 293 18.56 -17.02 -0.48
CA TYR A 293 18.75 -15.94 -1.46
C TYR A 293 20.10 -15.24 -1.34
N LEU A 294 20.58 -14.98 -0.12
CA LEU A 294 21.86 -14.31 0.09
C LEU A 294 23.07 -15.16 -0.37
N LEU A 295 22.89 -16.47 -0.49
CA LEU A 295 23.94 -17.43 -0.87
C LEU A 295 23.95 -17.73 -2.37
N LEU A 296 22.85 -17.42 -3.10
CA LEU A 296 22.70 -17.76 -4.50
C LEU A 296 22.81 -16.54 -5.41
N PRO A 297 23.51 -16.66 -6.56
CA PRO A 297 23.40 -15.67 -7.63
C PRO A 297 22.01 -15.77 -8.25
N ILE A 298 21.19 -14.73 -8.14
CA ILE A 298 19.87 -14.69 -8.77
C ILE A 298 19.99 -13.98 -10.12
N GLU A 299 19.69 -14.72 -11.17
CA GLU A 299 19.66 -14.20 -12.53
C GLU A 299 18.26 -13.65 -12.90
N LYS A 300 18.24 -12.79 -13.93
CA LYS A 300 16.99 -12.13 -14.41
C LYS A 300 15.87 -13.11 -14.77
N ALA A 301 16.20 -14.33 -15.20
CA ALA A 301 15.23 -15.35 -15.61
C ALA A 301 14.28 -15.80 -14.49
N LEU A 302 14.61 -15.53 -13.23
CA LEU A 302 13.83 -15.92 -12.05
C LEU A 302 12.94 -14.79 -11.51
N LEU A 303 12.92 -13.66 -12.20
CA LEU A 303 12.11 -12.50 -11.81
C LEU A 303 10.71 -12.57 -12.43
N MET A 304 9.73 -12.16 -11.69
CA MET A 304 8.33 -12.05 -12.15
C MET A 304 8.08 -10.82 -13.04
N ARG A 305 9.14 -10.20 -13.53
CA ARG A 305 9.10 -8.91 -14.19
C ARG A 305 8.61 -8.93 -15.63
N GLY A 306 7.65 -8.07 -15.96
CA GLY A 306 7.41 -7.58 -17.31
C GLY A 306 8.50 -6.58 -17.78
N LYS A 307 8.74 -6.49 -19.10
CA LYS A 307 9.93 -5.83 -19.72
C LYS A 307 10.02 -4.29 -19.59
N LYS A 308 9.08 -3.56 -19.03
CA LYS A 308 9.14 -2.08 -18.96
C LYS A 308 8.93 -1.54 -17.55
N ARG A 309 9.66 -0.46 -17.21
CA ARG A 309 9.41 0.32 -15.99
C ARG A 309 8.04 0.98 -16.09
N VAL A 310 7.27 0.93 -15.02
CA VAL A 310 6.11 1.78 -14.86
C VAL A 310 6.57 3.16 -14.43
N PHE A 311 5.86 4.14 -14.94
CA PHE A 311 6.05 5.55 -14.64
C PHE A 311 5.97 5.79 -13.11
N VAL A 312 6.98 6.41 -12.58
CA VAL A 312 6.91 7.16 -11.34
C VAL A 312 6.52 8.56 -11.78
N ALA A 313 5.41 9.11 -11.28
CA ALA A 313 5.13 10.52 -11.49
C ALA A 313 6.36 11.28 -11.02
N ASP A 314 7.01 12.03 -11.91
CA ASP A 314 8.13 12.86 -11.53
C ASP A 314 7.65 13.77 -10.40
N GLU A 315 8.26 13.61 -9.22
CA GLU A 315 8.17 14.63 -8.20
C GLU A 315 8.85 15.84 -8.82
N GLU A 316 8.08 16.76 -9.36
CA GLU A 316 8.60 18.08 -9.70
C GLU A 316 9.26 18.63 -8.43
N LYS A 317 10.58 18.81 -8.54
CA LYS A 317 11.45 19.33 -7.49
C LYS A 317 11.04 20.73 -7.10
#